data_2a617204a8355eb24bf2ad41b41cce6d
#
_entry.id   2a617204a8355eb24bf2ad41b41cce6d
#
_cell.length_a   1.000
_cell.length_b   1.000
_cell.length_c   1.000
_cell.angle_alpha   90.00
_cell.angle_beta   90.00
_cell.angle_gamma   90.00
#
_symmetry.space_group_name_H-M   'P 1'
#
loop_
_entity.id
_entity.type
_entity.pdbx_description
1 polymer ?
#
loop_
_entity_poly.entity_id
_entity_poly.type
_entity_poly.pdbx_seq_one_letter_code
_entity_poly.pdbx_strand_id
1 'polypeptide(L)'
;MNVTEFHQNIEQVWAKIEEQLEAQDCDVDCDTQGSVFSITFQDRSQVVINKQEPLLELWLASRVGGLHFRYQNNSWTSNDGKDFWACLEEACVAHGEIVHFS
;
A
#
# COMPACT_ATOMS: atom_id res chain seq x y z
N MET A 1 12.32 12.87 8.32
CA MET A 1 11.91 12.91 6.91
C MET A 1 11.13 14.20 6.66
N ASN A 2 11.47 14.93 5.59
CA ASN A 2 10.73 16.13 5.19
C ASN A 2 9.65 15.76 4.17
N VAL A 3 8.83 16.73 3.76
CA VAL A 3 7.71 16.50 2.83
C VAL A 3 8.21 15.98 1.48
N THR A 4 9.31 16.53 0.97
CA THR A 4 9.87 16.09 -0.33
C THR A 4 10.29 14.64 -0.26
N GLU A 5 11.02 14.24 0.78
CA GLU A 5 11.44 12.87 0.98
C GLU A 5 10.24 11.93 1.18
N PHE A 6 9.21 12.40 1.88
CA PHE A 6 7.97 11.64 2.05
C PHE A 6 7.37 11.28 0.69
N HIS A 7 7.20 12.29 -0.19
CA HIS A 7 6.63 12.04 -1.51
C HIS A 7 7.50 11.12 -2.37
N GLN A 8 8.82 11.28 -2.29
CA GLN A 8 9.74 10.40 -3.01
C GLN A 8 9.61 8.95 -2.55
N ASN A 9 9.52 8.73 -1.25
CA ASN A 9 9.34 7.39 -0.69
C ASN A 9 7.97 6.79 -1.07
N ILE A 10 6.93 7.61 -1.10
CA ILE A 10 5.60 7.17 -1.53
C ILE A 10 5.59 6.76 -3.01
N GLU A 11 6.28 7.51 -3.88
CA GLU A 11 6.37 7.16 -5.28
C GLU A 11 7.04 5.80 -5.48
N GLN A 12 8.05 5.48 -4.67
CA GLN A 12 8.68 4.17 -4.68
C GLN A 12 7.71 3.07 -4.25
N VAL A 13 6.85 3.35 -3.26
CA VAL A 13 5.81 2.41 -2.82
C VAL A 13 4.83 2.14 -3.97
N TRP A 14 4.30 3.21 -4.61
CA TRP A 14 3.37 3.07 -5.73
C TRP A 14 3.99 2.25 -6.86
N ALA A 15 5.22 2.56 -7.24
CA ALA A 15 5.93 1.87 -8.32
C ALA A 15 6.13 0.39 -7.99
N LYS A 16 6.52 0.06 -6.76
CA LYS A 16 6.73 -1.33 -6.35
C LYS A 16 5.44 -2.12 -6.37
N ILE A 17 4.33 -1.54 -5.91
CA ILE A 17 3.03 -2.21 -5.92
C ILE A 17 2.64 -2.55 -7.36
N GLU A 18 2.66 -1.57 -8.26
CA GLU A 18 2.28 -1.79 -9.66
C GLU A 18 3.18 -2.82 -10.33
N GLU A 19 4.49 -2.72 -10.12
CA GLU A 19 5.48 -3.62 -10.70
C GLU A 19 5.25 -5.06 -10.25
N GLN A 20 5.05 -5.28 -8.96
CA GLN A 20 4.90 -6.63 -8.43
C GLN A 20 3.55 -7.25 -8.80
N LEU A 21 2.48 -6.46 -8.80
CA LEU A 21 1.17 -6.96 -9.23
C LEU A 21 1.19 -7.37 -10.71
N GLU A 22 1.87 -6.60 -11.55
CA GLU A 22 2.02 -6.93 -12.96
C GLU A 22 2.94 -8.13 -13.17
N ALA A 23 4.09 -8.15 -12.50
CA ALA A 23 5.07 -9.23 -12.64
C ALA A 23 4.52 -10.59 -12.20
N GLN A 24 3.60 -10.61 -11.26
CA GLN A 24 3.00 -11.83 -10.73
C GLN A 24 1.64 -12.15 -11.37
N ASP A 25 1.29 -11.46 -12.44
CA ASP A 25 0.04 -11.67 -13.20
C ASP A 25 -1.21 -11.62 -12.34
N CYS A 26 -1.24 -10.71 -11.36
CA CYS A 26 -2.43 -10.52 -10.54
C CYS A 26 -3.55 -9.88 -11.36
N ASP A 27 -4.77 -10.38 -11.20
CA ASP A 27 -5.93 -9.89 -11.93
C ASP A 27 -6.58 -8.73 -11.18
N VAL A 28 -5.94 -7.57 -11.26
CA VAL A 28 -6.34 -6.37 -10.55
C VAL A 28 -6.15 -5.14 -11.45
N ASP A 29 -6.85 -4.06 -11.11
CA ASP A 29 -6.66 -2.76 -11.72
C ASP A 29 -6.14 -1.78 -10.68
N CYS A 30 -5.07 -1.07 -11.02
CA CYS A 30 -4.51 -0.04 -10.15
C CYS A 30 -4.84 1.35 -10.69
N ASP A 31 -5.19 2.26 -9.80
CA ASP A 31 -5.49 3.63 -10.16
C ASP A 31 -4.95 4.58 -9.08
N THR A 32 -4.39 5.71 -9.51
CA THR A 32 -3.89 6.74 -8.63
C THR A 32 -4.62 8.04 -8.87
N GLN A 33 -5.26 8.57 -7.83
CA GLN A 33 -5.92 9.88 -7.91
C GLN A 33 -5.51 10.70 -6.69
N GLY A 34 -4.74 11.77 -6.94
CA GLY A 34 -4.24 12.62 -5.87
C GLY A 34 -3.41 11.83 -4.87
N SER A 35 -3.86 11.79 -3.61
CA SER A 35 -3.17 11.10 -2.53
C SER A 35 -3.59 9.64 -2.37
N VAL A 36 -4.46 9.13 -3.23
CA VAL A 36 -5.07 7.81 -3.08
C VAL A 36 -4.60 6.87 -4.19
N PHE A 37 -4.13 5.69 -3.78
CA PHE A 37 -3.78 4.58 -4.67
C PHE A 37 -4.80 3.47 -4.41
N SER A 38 -5.50 3.02 -5.44
CA SER A 38 -6.53 1.99 -5.31
C SER A 38 -6.16 0.74 -6.08
N ILE A 39 -6.36 -0.42 -5.47
CA ILE A 39 -6.25 -1.72 -6.14
C ILE A 39 -7.66 -2.29 -6.18
N THR A 40 -8.19 -2.51 -7.38
CA THR A 40 -9.53 -3.08 -7.58
C THR A 40 -9.39 -4.53 -8.00
N PHE A 41 -10.06 -5.42 -7.27
CA PHE A 41 -10.01 -6.86 -7.49
C PHE A 41 -11.14 -7.33 -8.38
N GLN A 42 -11.16 -8.63 -8.74
CA GLN A 42 -12.15 -9.19 -9.64
C GLN A 42 -13.58 -9.06 -9.12
N ASP A 43 -13.78 -9.17 -7.82
CA ASP A 43 -15.08 -9.03 -7.18
C ASP A 43 -15.51 -7.57 -7.01
N ARG A 44 -14.72 -6.63 -7.57
CA ARG A 44 -14.90 -5.18 -7.50
C ARG A 44 -14.63 -4.58 -6.11
N SER A 45 -14.15 -5.38 -5.17
CA SER A 45 -13.68 -4.85 -3.90
C SER A 45 -12.34 -4.14 -4.09
N GLN A 46 -11.99 -3.28 -3.16
CA GLN A 46 -10.79 -2.47 -3.27
C GLN A 46 -9.93 -2.52 -2.01
N VAL A 47 -8.63 -2.48 -2.22
CA VAL A 47 -7.65 -2.09 -1.21
C VAL A 47 -7.25 -0.67 -1.54
N VAL A 48 -7.31 0.22 -0.57
CA VAL A 48 -7.03 1.64 -0.76
C VAL A 48 -5.84 2.04 0.11
N ILE A 49 -4.88 2.71 -0.50
CA ILE A 49 -3.69 3.19 0.20
C ILE A 49 -3.65 4.70 0.02
N ASN A 50 -3.67 5.43 1.14
CA ASN A 50 -3.76 6.89 1.14
C ASN A 50 -2.53 7.47 1.81
N LYS A 51 -1.86 8.41 1.12
CA LYS A 51 -0.76 9.14 1.74
C LYS A 51 -1.31 10.36 2.49
N GLN A 52 -0.98 10.44 3.78
CA GLN A 52 -1.40 11.53 4.66
C GLN A 52 -0.20 12.46 4.89
N GLU A 53 -0.06 13.46 4.02
CA GLU A 53 1.09 14.36 4.05
C GLU A 53 1.26 15.09 5.38
N PRO A 54 0.22 15.69 5.98
CA PRO A 54 0.41 16.42 7.23
C PRO A 54 0.98 15.58 8.36
N LEU A 55 0.72 14.27 8.33
CA LEU A 55 1.18 13.34 9.35
C LEU A 55 2.41 12.55 8.92
N LEU A 56 2.82 12.68 7.66
CA LEU A 56 3.88 11.87 7.05
C LEU A 56 3.59 10.38 7.22
N GLU A 57 2.33 9.99 7.03
CA GLU A 57 1.86 8.61 7.22
C GLU A 57 1.31 8.02 5.93
N LEU A 58 1.34 6.71 5.88
CA LEU A 58 0.76 5.91 4.82
C LEU A 58 -0.37 5.09 5.44
N TRP A 59 -1.59 5.24 4.93
CA TRP A 59 -2.77 4.58 5.48
C TRP A 59 -3.23 3.48 4.53
N LEU A 60 -3.50 2.29 5.08
CA LEU A 60 -3.96 1.12 4.34
C LEU A 60 -5.35 0.75 4.81
N ALA A 61 -6.30 0.68 3.88
CA ALA A 61 -7.67 0.29 4.16
C ALA A 61 -8.08 -0.88 3.27
N SER A 62 -8.64 -1.92 3.87
CA SER A 62 -9.12 -3.11 3.18
C SER A 62 -10.27 -3.72 3.97
N ARG A 63 -10.82 -4.86 3.50
CA ARG A 63 -11.89 -5.55 4.25
C ARG A 63 -11.40 -6.12 5.58
N VAL A 64 -10.09 -6.26 5.78
CA VAL A 64 -9.55 -6.73 7.07
C VAL A 64 -9.31 -5.60 8.06
N GLY A 65 -9.53 -4.34 7.67
CA GLY A 65 -9.42 -3.20 8.56
C GLY A 65 -8.53 -2.09 8.02
N GLY A 66 -8.28 -1.08 8.87
CA GLY A 66 -7.45 0.06 8.54
C GLY A 66 -6.19 0.11 9.41
N LEU A 67 -5.06 0.46 8.80
CA LEU A 67 -3.78 0.57 9.49
C LEU A 67 -3.05 1.82 9.04
N HIS A 68 -2.27 2.42 9.94
CA HIS A 68 -1.45 3.59 9.68
C HIS A 68 0.02 3.23 9.85
N PHE A 69 0.86 3.70 8.93
CA PHE A 69 2.29 3.38 8.92
C PHE A 69 3.11 4.66 8.85
N ARG A 70 4.26 4.65 9.52
CA ARG A 70 5.27 5.70 9.46
C ARG A 70 6.56 5.12 8.93
N TYR A 71 7.35 5.98 8.28
CA TYR A 71 8.65 5.57 7.74
C TYR A 71 9.71 5.68 8.82
N GLN A 72 10.20 4.53 9.28
CA GLN A 72 11.22 4.45 10.34
C GLN A 72 12.22 3.34 9.97
N ASN A 73 13.49 3.61 10.15
CA ASN A 73 14.55 2.63 9.90
C ASN A 73 14.43 2.01 8.49
N ASN A 74 14.22 2.88 7.50
CA ASN A 74 14.11 2.50 6.08
C ASN A 74 12.91 1.58 5.77
N SER A 75 11.89 1.57 6.60
CA SER A 75 10.68 0.80 6.32
C SER A 75 9.42 1.50 6.84
N TRP A 76 8.29 1.16 6.23
CA TRP A 76 6.99 1.65 6.66
C TRP A 76 6.44 0.71 7.71
N THR A 77 6.30 1.19 8.95
CA THR A 77 5.89 0.40 10.11
C THR A 77 4.71 1.01 10.84
N SER A 78 3.81 0.16 11.34
CA SER A 78 2.68 0.59 12.17
C SER A 78 3.14 0.84 13.61
N ASN A 79 2.25 1.41 14.44
CA ASN A 79 2.56 1.68 15.84
C ASN A 79 2.90 0.40 16.63
N ASP A 80 2.32 -0.72 16.24
CA ASP A 80 2.58 -2.02 16.89
C ASP A 80 3.66 -2.84 16.17
N GLY A 81 4.43 -2.19 15.30
CA GLY A 81 5.59 -2.81 14.67
C GLY A 81 5.34 -3.67 13.45
N LYS A 82 4.15 -3.59 12.86
CA LYS A 82 3.83 -4.36 11.65
C LYS A 82 4.43 -3.70 10.41
N ASP A 83 4.95 -4.52 9.50
CA ASP A 83 5.49 -4.05 8.24
C ASP A 83 4.38 -3.82 7.21
N PHE A 84 4.44 -2.67 6.51
CA PHE A 84 3.44 -2.32 5.50
C PHE A 84 3.29 -3.39 4.42
N TRP A 85 4.41 -3.90 3.90
CA TRP A 85 4.37 -4.87 2.80
C TRP A 85 3.70 -6.18 3.22
N ALA A 86 3.97 -6.64 4.44
CA ALA A 86 3.33 -7.83 4.98
C ALA A 86 1.83 -7.61 5.16
N CYS A 87 1.43 -6.45 5.64
CA CYS A 87 0.02 -6.10 5.79
C CYS A 87 -0.69 -5.99 4.45
N LEU A 88 -0.01 -5.44 3.43
CA LEU A 88 -0.58 -5.36 2.08
C LEU A 88 -0.76 -6.76 1.47
N GLU A 89 0.19 -7.67 1.69
CA GLU A 89 0.04 -9.05 1.24
C GLU A 89 -1.18 -9.71 1.87
N GLU A 90 -1.38 -9.54 3.18
CA GLU A 90 -2.56 -10.05 3.87
C GLU A 90 -3.86 -9.47 3.31
N ALA A 91 -3.85 -8.16 3.05
CA ALA A 91 -5.02 -7.48 2.48
C ALA A 91 -5.35 -8.05 1.10
N CYS A 92 -4.35 -8.25 0.25
CA CYS A 92 -4.56 -8.81 -1.09
C CYS A 92 -5.12 -10.23 -1.02
N VAL A 93 -4.62 -11.07 -0.12
CA VAL A 93 -5.14 -12.43 0.09
C VAL A 93 -6.62 -12.36 0.49
N ALA A 94 -6.99 -11.47 1.39
CA ALA A 94 -8.38 -11.30 1.83
C ALA A 94 -9.30 -10.87 0.68
N HIS A 95 -8.73 -10.27 -0.38
CA HIS A 95 -9.47 -9.84 -1.57
C HIS A 95 -9.31 -10.82 -2.74
N GLY A 96 -8.70 -11.98 -2.54
CA GLY A 96 -8.65 -13.05 -3.52
C GLY A 96 -7.39 -13.13 -4.38
N GLU A 97 -6.34 -12.35 -4.06
CA GLU A 97 -5.09 -12.37 -4.82
C GLU A 97 -3.89 -12.68 -3.92
N ILE A 98 -3.08 -13.65 -4.32
CA ILE A 98 -1.83 -13.96 -3.64
C ILE A 98 -0.71 -13.23 -4.36
N VAL A 99 -0.01 -12.35 -3.65
CA VAL A 99 1.11 -11.58 -4.19
C VAL A 99 2.17 -11.41 -3.12
N HIS A 100 3.42 -11.39 -3.54
CA HIS A 100 4.57 -11.22 -2.64
C HIS A 100 5.32 -9.94 -3.02
N PHE A 101 5.54 -9.08 -2.03
CA PHE A 101 6.25 -7.81 -2.23
C PHE A 101 7.70 -7.86 -1.71
N SER A 102 8.12 -8.95 -1.18
CA SER A 102 9.50 -9.14 -0.69
C SER A 102 10.33 -9.99 -1.64
#